data_2281905ca176371b6bdb7d165e622207
#
_entry.id   2281905ca176371b6bdb7d165e622207
#
_cell.length_a   1.000
_cell.length_b   1.000
_cell.length_c   1.000
_cell.angle_alpha   90.00
_cell.angle_beta   90.00
_cell.angle_gamma   90.00
#
_symmetry.space_group_name_H-M   'P 1'
#
loop_
_entity.id
_entity.type
_entity.pdbx_description
1 polymer ?
#
loop_
_entity_poly.entity_id
_entity_poly.type
_entity_poly.pdbx_seq_one_letter_code
_entity_poly.pdbx_strand_id
1 'polypeptide(L)'
;MNRKKITALALTAAVSAAVLAGCGSSAASSAAPAAASAADSATTDTAASADLLSQIRERGTITVAMEGTWAPWTYHDENDNLVGYDVEVATLIAEKLGVEPEFIEGEWDGLLAGLDAGRYDIMVNGVDITEERAEKYDFSEPYAYNRTAVITKGDNDTINSLEDLKDKKTANTISSTYAQLAEQYGADVTGVDDLNQTFELLNSGRIDATLNAEVTFYDYTKEHPDANVKIAVLTQDANEVAIPLRKGDETATLREAINTAIDELRASGQLKDLSEKYFGTDISSND
;
A
#
# COMPACT_ATOMS: atom_id res chain seq x y z
N MET A 1 4.41 52.21 -10.08
CA MET A 1 4.09 53.15 -9.00
C MET A 1 2.75 52.78 -8.42
N ASN A 2 2.73 52.09 -7.29
CA ASN A 2 1.80 52.28 -6.17
C ASN A 2 2.04 51.18 -5.11
N ARG A 3 2.67 51.64 -4.04
CA ARG A 3 2.86 50.90 -2.77
C ARG A 3 1.61 51.09 -1.92
N LYS A 4 1.07 50.01 -1.32
CA LYS A 4 0.23 50.09 -0.10
C LYS A 4 0.61 48.90 0.78
N LYS A 5 1.39 49.11 1.74
CA LYS A 5 1.35 49.34 3.19
C LYS A 5 0.68 48.22 3.97
N ILE A 6 1.54 47.56 4.72
CA ILE A 6 1.42 46.61 5.81
C ILE A 6 0.62 47.22 6.95
N THR A 7 -0.24 46.42 7.60
CA THR A 7 -0.68 46.70 8.98
C THR A 7 -0.65 45.41 9.77
N ALA A 8 0.29 45.34 10.68
CA ALA A 8 0.39 44.31 11.73
C ALA A 8 -0.59 44.68 12.85
N LEU A 9 -1.28 43.70 13.40
CA LEU A 9 -2.02 43.86 14.66
C LEU A 9 -1.58 42.76 15.62
N ALA A 10 -0.79 43.16 16.59
CA ALA A 10 -0.44 42.36 17.76
C ALA A 10 -1.57 42.48 18.79
N LEU A 11 -1.99 41.36 19.42
CA LEU A 11 -2.79 41.39 20.63
C LEU A 11 -2.19 40.46 21.68
N THR A 12 -1.90 41.05 22.80
CA THR A 12 -1.18 40.61 23.97
C THR A 12 -2.01 39.75 24.90
N ALA A 13 -1.30 38.97 25.67
CA ALA A 13 -1.62 38.04 26.76
C ALA A 13 -2.56 38.52 27.87
N ALA A 14 -3.23 37.59 28.53
CA ALA A 14 -3.54 37.69 29.94
C ALA A 14 -3.52 36.29 30.62
N VAL A 15 -2.57 36.16 31.52
CA VAL A 15 -2.38 35.09 32.51
C VAL A 15 -3.38 35.32 33.67
N SER A 16 -4.01 34.27 34.13
CA SER A 16 -4.65 34.29 35.48
C SER A 16 -4.43 32.94 36.17
N ALA A 17 -3.54 32.96 37.14
CA ALA A 17 -3.33 31.91 38.14
C ALA A 17 -4.34 32.10 39.31
N ALA A 18 -4.91 31.01 39.79
CA ALA A 18 -5.60 30.98 41.07
C ALA A 18 -5.17 29.70 41.83
N VAL A 19 -4.39 29.94 42.89
CA VAL A 19 -4.03 28.97 43.92
C VAL A 19 -5.04 29.11 45.05
N LEU A 20 -5.55 27.98 45.57
CA LEU A 20 -6.15 27.95 46.92
C LEU A 20 -5.82 26.59 47.54
N ALA A 21 -4.99 26.69 48.55
CA ALA A 21 -4.68 25.64 49.53
C ALA A 21 -5.76 25.60 50.62
N GLY A 22 -6.04 24.41 51.15
CA GLY A 22 -6.88 24.21 52.30
C GLY A 22 -6.53 22.91 53.01
N CYS A 23 -5.66 23.00 54.02
CA CYS A 23 -5.41 21.95 55.02
C CYS A 23 -6.55 21.90 56.05
N GLY A 24 -6.84 20.70 56.54
CA GLY A 24 -7.71 20.50 57.71
C GLY A 24 -7.58 19.06 58.22
N SER A 25 -6.76 18.89 59.24
CA SER A 25 -6.62 17.66 60.04
C SER A 25 -7.78 17.52 61.05
N SER A 26 -8.22 16.32 61.36
CA SER A 26 -8.25 15.81 62.75
C SER A 26 -8.86 14.40 62.88
N ALA A 27 -8.27 13.65 63.73
CA ALA A 27 -8.37 12.27 64.07
C ALA A 27 -9.64 11.91 64.87
N ALA A 28 -10.00 10.67 64.88
CA ALA A 28 -10.09 9.73 66.01
C ALA A 28 -11.13 8.61 65.79
N SER A 29 -10.63 7.42 65.74
CA SER A 29 -10.89 6.27 66.61
C SER A 29 -12.23 5.53 66.59
N SER A 30 -12.08 4.25 66.33
CA SER A 30 -12.60 3.10 67.06
C SER A 30 -13.69 2.23 66.40
N ALA A 31 -13.35 0.95 66.39
CA ALA A 31 -14.14 -0.28 66.48
C ALA A 31 -14.65 -0.91 65.17
N ALA A 32 -13.98 -2.04 64.87
CA ALA A 32 -14.55 -3.13 64.06
C ALA A 32 -15.66 -3.86 64.81
N PRO A 33 -16.57 -4.58 64.08
CA PRO A 33 -16.34 -6.00 63.93
C PRO A 33 -16.55 -6.55 62.51
N ALA A 34 -15.94 -7.70 62.30
CA ALA A 34 -15.93 -8.54 61.13
C ALA A 34 -17.32 -9.01 60.67
N ALA A 35 -17.53 -9.10 59.38
CA ALA A 35 -18.19 -10.24 58.76
C ALA A 35 -18.17 -10.19 57.23
N ALA A 36 -17.87 -11.35 56.66
CA ALA A 36 -18.29 -11.89 55.39
C ALA A 36 -17.62 -11.38 54.10
N SER A 37 -16.64 -12.18 53.72
CA SER A 37 -16.21 -12.49 52.39
C SER A 37 -17.39 -12.52 51.39
N ALA A 38 -17.35 -11.60 50.42
CA ALA A 38 -17.89 -11.83 49.10
C ALA A 38 -16.74 -11.53 48.15
N ALA A 39 -16.15 -12.62 47.65
CA ALA A 39 -15.24 -12.54 46.52
C ALA A 39 -16.08 -12.14 45.31
N ASP A 40 -16.12 -10.86 45.02
CA ASP A 40 -16.56 -10.35 43.74
C ASP A 40 -15.40 -10.59 42.79
N SER A 41 -15.53 -11.69 42.02
CA SER A 41 -14.69 -11.96 40.87
C SER A 41 -14.93 -10.83 39.89
N ALA A 42 -14.14 -9.76 40.00
CA ALA A 42 -13.96 -8.84 38.89
C ALA A 42 -13.39 -9.67 37.71
N THR A 43 -14.27 -10.18 36.89
CA THR A 43 -13.94 -10.49 35.52
C THR A 43 -13.46 -9.16 34.93
N THR A 44 -12.16 -9.02 34.84
CA THR A 44 -11.55 -8.10 33.90
C THR A 44 -12.03 -8.57 32.54
N ASP A 45 -13.13 -8.00 32.10
CA ASP A 45 -13.51 -7.98 30.69
C ASP A 45 -12.38 -7.19 30.01
N THR A 46 -11.34 -7.90 29.63
CA THR A 46 -10.43 -7.43 28.61
C THR A 46 -11.33 -7.35 27.38
N ALA A 47 -11.81 -6.16 27.08
CA ALA A 47 -12.45 -5.89 25.80
C ALA A 47 -11.42 -6.33 24.75
N ALA A 48 -11.59 -7.54 24.23
CA ALA A 48 -10.89 -7.97 23.04
C ALA A 48 -11.15 -6.88 22.02
N SER A 49 -10.09 -6.27 21.49
CA SER A 49 -10.23 -5.29 20.41
C SER A 49 -11.10 -5.98 19.37
N ALA A 50 -12.22 -5.36 18.99
CA ALA A 50 -13.15 -6.02 18.09
C ALA A 50 -12.40 -6.37 16.81
N ASP A 51 -12.43 -7.65 16.46
CA ASP A 51 -11.86 -8.23 15.28
C ASP A 51 -12.22 -7.41 14.01
N LEU A 52 -11.23 -7.05 13.21
CA LEU A 52 -11.41 -6.13 12.08
C LEU A 52 -12.39 -6.68 11.03
N LEU A 53 -12.39 -8.00 10.78
CA LEU A 53 -13.37 -8.62 9.87
C LEU A 53 -14.81 -8.43 10.35
N SER A 54 -15.04 -8.57 11.66
CA SER A 54 -16.36 -8.34 12.26
C SER A 54 -16.80 -6.89 12.10
N GLN A 55 -15.90 -5.93 12.31
CA GLN A 55 -16.18 -4.49 12.11
C GLN A 55 -16.50 -4.18 10.63
N ILE A 56 -15.73 -4.76 9.68
CA ILE A 56 -15.97 -4.64 8.24
C ILE A 56 -17.36 -5.17 7.89
N ARG A 57 -17.72 -6.35 8.36
CA ARG A 57 -19.04 -6.95 8.11
C ARG A 57 -20.18 -6.18 8.74
N GLU A 58 -20.00 -5.63 9.93
CA GLU A 58 -21.02 -4.81 10.61
C GLU A 58 -21.29 -3.51 9.83
N ARG A 59 -20.27 -2.82 9.33
CA ARG A 59 -20.46 -1.61 8.52
C ARG A 59 -20.84 -1.89 7.08
N GLY A 60 -20.65 -3.14 6.58
CA GLY A 60 -21.00 -3.57 5.23
C GLY A 60 -20.03 -3.12 4.14
N THR A 61 -18.90 -2.50 4.47
CA THR A 61 -17.90 -2.02 3.52
C THR A 61 -16.48 -2.37 3.97
N ILE A 62 -15.58 -2.61 2.99
CA ILE A 62 -14.13 -2.73 3.18
C ILE A 62 -13.43 -1.59 2.45
N THR A 63 -12.61 -0.83 3.17
CA THR A 63 -11.82 0.25 2.55
C THR A 63 -10.52 -0.30 1.98
N VAL A 64 -10.29 -0.06 0.69
CA VAL A 64 -9.16 -0.61 -0.09
C VAL A 64 -8.34 0.54 -0.66
N ALA A 65 -7.07 0.64 -0.29
CA ALA A 65 -6.17 1.65 -0.81
C ALA A 65 -5.44 1.18 -2.08
N MET A 66 -5.25 2.09 -3.04
CA MET A 66 -4.51 1.89 -4.28
C MET A 66 -4.08 3.21 -4.91
N GLU A 67 -3.25 3.17 -5.96
CA GLU A 67 -2.78 4.40 -6.63
C GLU A 67 -3.82 5.01 -7.58
N GLY A 68 -4.45 4.21 -8.42
CA GLY A 68 -5.30 4.71 -9.50
C GLY A 68 -4.55 5.29 -10.71
N THR A 69 -3.22 5.25 -10.71
CA THR A 69 -2.35 5.83 -11.76
C THR A 69 -1.33 4.85 -12.35
N TRP A 70 -1.47 3.56 -12.06
CA TRP A 70 -0.56 2.50 -12.47
C TRP A 70 -1.23 1.43 -13.32
N ALA A 71 -1.38 1.71 -14.63
CA ALA A 71 -1.93 0.74 -15.58
C ALA A 71 -0.97 -0.45 -15.79
N PRO A 72 -1.49 -1.66 -15.98
CA PRO A 72 -2.90 -2.07 -15.97
C PRO A 72 -3.37 -2.63 -14.60
N TRP A 73 -2.65 -2.34 -13.51
CA TRP A 73 -2.97 -2.77 -12.15
C TRP A 73 -4.12 -1.97 -11.54
N THR A 74 -3.95 -0.65 -11.44
CA THR A 74 -4.96 0.30 -10.95
C THR A 74 -4.88 1.59 -11.77
N TYR A 75 -5.93 1.96 -12.50
CA TYR A 75 -5.91 3.15 -13.34
C TYR A 75 -7.33 3.62 -13.68
N HIS A 76 -7.44 4.81 -14.25
CA HIS A 76 -8.70 5.33 -14.77
C HIS A 76 -8.82 5.07 -16.27
N ASP A 77 -9.96 4.55 -16.69
CA ASP A 77 -10.29 4.36 -18.10
C ASP A 77 -10.65 5.70 -18.80
N GLU A 78 -10.95 5.65 -20.09
CA GLU A 78 -11.32 6.84 -20.88
C GLU A 78 -12.59 7.56 -20.37
N ASN A 79 -13.41 6.91 -19.53
CA ASN A 79 -14.62 7.45 -18.93
C ASN A 79 -14.40 7.88 -17.46
N ASP A 80 -13.13 7.93 -17.01
CA ASP A 80 -12.76 8.26 -15.64
C ASP A 80 -13.26 7.25 -14.58
N ASN A 81 -13.45 5.99 -14.97
CA ASN A 81 -13.75 4.91 -14.03
C ASN A 81 -12.46 4.28 -13.54
N LEU A 82 -12.36 4.07 -12.23
CA LEU A 82 -11.27 3.29 -11.64
C LEU A 82 -11.41 1.82 -12.05
N VAL A 83 -10.40 1.30 -12.73
CA VAL A 83 -10.34 -0.05 -13.29
C VAL A 83 -8.94 -0.64 -13.12
N GLY A 84 -8.78 -1.92 -13.42
CA GLY A 84 -7.50 -2.61 -13.40
C GLY A 84 -7.58 -3.97 -12.73
N TYR A 85 -6.49 -4.72 -12.84
CA TYR A 85 -6.41 -6.06 -12.26
C TYR A 85 -6.68 -6.05 -10.75
N ASP A 86 -6.02 -5.17 -10.01
CA ASP A 86 -6.15 -5.06 -8.56
C ASP A 86 -7.52 -4.55 -8.12
N VAL A 87 -8.14 -3.68 -8.91
CA VAL A 87 -9.51 -3.20 -8.64
C VAL A 87 -10.50 -4.36 -8.70
N GLU A 88 -10.40 -5.22 -9.72
CA GLU A 88 -11.29 -6.38 -9.85
C GLU A 88 -10.97 -7.48 -8.84
N VAL A 89 -9.68 -7.73 -8.54
CA VAL A 89 -9.28 -8.67 -7.47
C VAL A 89 -9.87 -8.22 -6.13
N ALA A 90 -9.72 -6.94 -5.77
CA ALA A 90 -10.26 -6.39 -4.54
C ALA A 90 -11.79 -6.47 -4.50
N THR A 91 -12.46 -6.21 -5.63
CA THR A 91 -13.93 -6.33 -5.75
C THR A 91 -14.39 -7.77 -5.51
N LEU A 92 -13.75 -8.74 -6.15
CA LEU A 92 -14.09 -10.16 -5.97
C LEU A 92 -13.82 -10.65 -4.54
N ILE A 93 -12.75 -10.18 -3.91
CA ILE A 93 -12.47 -10.48 -2.49
C ILE A 93 -13.57 -9.88 -1.61
N ALA A 94 -13.98 -8.62 -1.81
CA ALA A 94 -15.04 -7.98 -1.05
C ALA A 94 -16.38 -8.75 -1.21
N GLU A 95 -16.73 -9.18 -2.42
CA GLU A 95 -17.89 -10.02 -2.68
C GLU A 95 -17.85 -11.34 -1.88
N LYS A 96 -16.67 -12.00 -1.83
CA LYS A 96 -16.47 -13.23 -1.01
C LYS A 96 -16.59 -12.97 0.49
N LEU A 97 -16.19 -11.79 0.96
CA LEU A 97 -16.37 -11.37 2.35
C LEU A 97 -17.81 -10.98 2.67
N GLY A 98 -18.66 -10.76 1.66
CA GLY A 98 -20.06 -10.35 1.78
C GLY A 98 -20.22 -8.85 2.06
N VAL A 99 -19.32 -8.01 1.56
CA VAL A 99 -19.27 -6.55 1.75
C VAL A 99 -19.00 -5.83 0.44
N GLU A 100 -19.22 -4.51 0.40
CA GLU A 100 -18.89 -3.66 -0.75
C GLU A 100 -17.49 -3.07 -0.61
N PRO A 101 -16.68 -2.97 -1.68
CA PRO A 101 -15.39 -2.28 -1.63
C PRO A 101 -15.60 -0.76 -1.69
N GLU A 102 -14.83 -0.02 -0.90
CA GLU A 102 -14.69 1.43 -0.96
C GLU A 102 -13.22 1.74 -1.28
N PHE A 103 -12.95 2.24 -2.48
CA PHE A 103 -11.60 2.51 -2.94
C PHE A 103 -11.11 3.88 -2.49
N ILE A 104 -9.87 3.91 -1.98
CA ILE A 104 -9.18 5.11 -1.52
C ILE A 104 -7.91 5.26 -2.37
N GLU A 105 -7.87 6.29 -3.20
CA GLU A 105 -6.72 6.56 -4.06
C GLU A 105 -5.69 7.46 -3.37
N GLY A 106 -4.41 7.23 -3.67
CA GLY A 106 -3.31 8.01 -3.11
C GLY A 106 -1.97 7.71 -3.78
N GLU A 107 -0.98 8.54 -3.53
CA GLU A 107 0.38 8.31 -4.01
C GLU A 107 1.03 7.13 -3.27
N TRP A 108 1.78 6.30 -4.00
CA TRP A 108 2.44 5.09 -3.49
C TRP A 108 3.16 5.30 -2.15
N ASP A 109 3.99 6.35 -2.04
CA ASP A 109 4.80 6.61 -0.84
C ASP A 109 3.96 6.87 0.42
N GLY A 110 2.68 7.22 0.26
CA GLY A 110 1.74 7.45 1.36
C GLY A 110 0.88 6.24 1.75
N LEU A 111 0.75 5.23 0.85
CA LEU A 111 -0.23 4.15 1.03
C LEU A 111 0.10 3.23 2.20
N LEU A 112 1.33 2.74 2.32
CA LEU A 112 1.71 1.87 3.44
C LEU A 112 1.64 2.61 4.79
N ALA A 113 2.06 3.88 4.83
CA ALA A 113 1.92 4.70 6.04
C ALA A 113 0.45 4.97 6.42
N GLY A 114 -0.43 5.06 5.43
CA GLY A 114 -1.88 5.15 5.64
C GLY A 114 -2.47 3.86 6.20
N LEU A 115 -1.99 2.69 5.75
CA LEU A 115 -2.38 1.39 6.30
C LEU A 115 -1.98 1.28 7.77
N ASP A 116 -0.75 1.67 8.13
CA ASP A 116 -0.28 1.71 9.51
C ASP A 116 -1.15 2.59 10.40
N ALA A 117 -1.56 3.73 9.88
CA ALA A 117 -2.41 4.68 10.59
C ALA A 117 -3.90 4.26 10.65
N GLY A 118 -4.26 3.11 10.06
CA GLY A 118 -5.65 2.62 10.02
C GLY A 118 -6.60 3.50 9.21
N ARG A 119 -6.10 4.21 8.20
CA ARG A 119 -6.93 5.05 7.32
C ARG A 119 -7.82 4.22 6.41
N TYR A 120 -7.43 2.99 6.15
CA TYR A 120 -8.14 1.97 5.38
C TYR A 120 -7.81 0.58 5.92
N ASP A 121 -8.56 -0.42 5.49
CA ASP A 121 -8.45 -1.77 6.03
C ASP A 121 -7.32 -2.57 5.41
N ILE A 122 -7.22 -2.49 4.09
CA ILE A 122 -6.22 -3.20 3.26
C ILE A 122 -5.68 -2.29 2.16
N MET A 123 -4.57 -2.70 1.56
CA MET A 123 -4.02 -2.10 0.35
C MET A 123 -3.92 -3.19 -0.73
N VAL A 124 -4.47 -2.92 -1.93
CA VAL A 124 -4.34 -3.80 -3.10
C VAL A 124 -3.75 -2.97 -4.22
N ASN A 125 -2.46 -3.12 -4.47
CA ASN A 125 -1.69 -2.29 -5.41
C ASN A 125 -0.38 -2.97 -5.82
N GLY A 126 -0.46 -4.21 -6.30
CA GLY A 126 0.72 -4.93 -6.77
C GLY A 126 1.86 -5.01 -5.75
N VAL A 127 1.54 -5.21 -4.47
CA VAL A 127 2.53 -5.10 -3.39
C VAL A 127 3.36 -6.36 -3.29
N ASP A 128 4.65 -6.27 -3.63
CA ASP A 128 5.61 -7.36 -3.46
C ASP A 128 5.82 -7.68 -1.97
N ILE A 129 5.86 -8.97 -1.64
CA ILE A 129 6.35 -9.45 -0.35
C ILE A 129 7.87 -9.26 -0.34
N THR A 130 8.38 -8.53 0.65
CA THR A 130 9.81 -8.41 0.93
C THR A 130 10.09 -8.71 2.40
N GLU A 131 11.32 -9.08 2.75
CA GLU A 131 11.70 -9.30 4.15
C GLU A 131 11.44 -8.04 5.00
N GLU A 132 11.80 -6.85 4.50
CA GLU A 132 11.58 -5.60 5.19
C GLU A 132 10.10 -5.33 5.46
N ARG A 133 9.24 -5.56 4.43
CA ARG A 133 7.79 -5.37 4.57
C ARG A 133 7.16 -6.40 5.49
N ALA A 134 7.61 -7.67 5.43
CA ALA A 134 7.13 -8.74 6.30
C ALA A 134 7.50 -8.56 7.78
N GLU A 135 8.51 -7.73 8.10
CA GLU A 135 8.76 -7.33 9.48
C GLU A 135 7.66 -6.42 10.04
N LYS A 136 7.02 -5.61 9.19
CA LYS A 136 6.04 -4.58 9.57
C LYS A 136 4.60 -5.00 9.35
N TYR A 137 4.34 -5.79 8.31
CA TYR A 137 3.01 -6.19 7.84
C TYR A 137 2.83 -7.69 7.89
N ASP A 138 1.60 -8.14 8.07
CA ASP A 138 1.17 -9.48 7.71
C ASP A 138 0.66 -9.46 6.27
N PHE A 139 0.94 -10.50 5.51
CA PHE A 139 0.52 -10.61 4.11
C PHE A 139 -0.51 -11.71 3.92
N SER A 140 -1.37 -11.55 2.93
CA SER A 140 -2.17 -12.64 2.40
C SER A 140 -1.30 -13.66 1.66
N GLU A 141 -1.88 -14.79 1.25
CA GLU A 141 -1.32 -15.60 0.17
C GLU A 141 -1.15 -14.74 -1.10
N PRO A 142 -0.10 -15.00 -1.92
CA PRO A 142 0.09 -14.27 -3.17
C PRO A 142 -1.10 -14.47 -4.13
N TYR A 143 -1.55 -13.39 -4.76
CA TYR A 143 -2.59 -13.46 -5.79
C TYR A 143 -2.05 -13.27 -7.21
N ALA A 144 -0.79 -12.84 -7.34
CA ALA A 144 -0.07 -12.71 -8.61
C ALA A 144 1.44 -12.91 -8.42
N TYR A 145 2.12 -13.20 -9.52
CA TYR A 145 3.57 -13.39 -9.61
C TYR A 145 4.09 -12.59 -10.80
N ASN A 146 5.02 -11.67 -10.55
CA ASN A 146 5.46 -10.76 -11.59
C ASN A 146 6.97 -10.53 -11.56
N ARG A 147 7.60 -10.53 -12.73
CA ARG A 147 9.04 -10.26 -12.85
C ARG A 147 9.30 -8.76 -12.98
N THR A 148 10.45 -8.33 -12.48
CA THR A 148 10.91 -6.96 -12.65
C THR A 148 11.67 -6.82 -13.98
N ALA A 149 11.24 -5.86 -14.79
CA ALA A 149 11.90 -5.47 -16.02
C ALA A 149 12.73 -4.19 -15.83
N VAL A 150 13.97 -4.19 -16.33
CA VAL A 150 14.76 -2.99 -16.56
C VAL A 150 14.41 -2.48 -17.95
N ILE A 151 13.77 -1.34 -18.01
CA ILE A 151 13.26 -0.73 -19.24
C ILE A 151 14.19 0.40 -19.66
N THR A 152 14.63 0.35 -20.91
CA THR A 152 15.52 1.36 -21.50
C THR A 152 14.96 1.89 -22.82
N LYS A 153 15.58 2.93 -23.37
CA LYS A 153 15.34 3.29 -24.78
C LYS A 153 15.74 2.13 -25.70
N GLY A 154 15.04 1.98 -26.80
CA GLY A 154 15.26 0.88 -27.75
C GLY A 154 16.67 0.83 -28.36
N ASP A 155 17.34 1.99 -28.46
CA ASP A 155 18.69 2.15 -28.96
C ASP A 155 19.78 2.09 -27.86
N ASN A 156 19.42 1.87 -26.61
CA ASN A 156 20.38 1.65 -25.53
C ASN A 156 21.03 0.26 -25.67
N ASP A 157 22.36 0.22 -25.73
CA ASP A 157 23.19 -1.00 -25.82
C ASP A 157 24.15 -1.14 -24.63
N THR A 158 24.02 -0.26 -23.62
CA THR A 158 24.94 -0.18 -22.48
C THR A 158 24.41 -0.86 -21.21
N ILE A 159 23.14 -1.26 -21.17
CA ILE A 159 22.52 -1.97 -20.05
C ILE A 159 22.06 -3.33 -20.58
N ASN A 160 22.72 -4.41 -20.13
CA ASN A 160 22.44 -5.79 -20.54
C ASN A 160 22.35 -6.74 -19.32
N SER A 161 22.67 -6.25 -18.12
CA SER A 161 22.57 -6.94 -16.85
C SER A 161 22.18 -5.94 -15.76
N LEU A 162 21.80 -6.43 -14.57
CA LEU A 162 21.52 -5.57 -13.42
C LEU A 162 22.76 -4.81 -12.94
N GLU A 163 23.94 -5.41 -13.05
CA GLU A 163 25.23 -4.79 -12.71
C GLU A 163 25.55 -3.56 -13.56
N ASP A 164 25.01 -3.48 -14.78
CA ASP A 164 25.19 -2.34 -15.68
C ASP A 164 24.40 -1.10 -15.23
N LEU A 165 23.51 -1.24 -14.23
CA LEU A 165 22.81 -0.12 -13.62
C LEU A 165 23.74 0.78 -12.79
N LYS A 166 24.94 0.31 -12.44
CA LYS A 166 25.89 1.09 -11.67
C LYS A 166 26.19 2.44 -12.34
N ASP A 167 26.05 3.50 -11.55
CA ASP A 167 26.25 4.90 -11.97
C ASP A 167 25.28 5.37 -13.10
N LYS A 168 24.21 4.60 -13.39
CA LYS A 168 23.15 5.00 -14.32
C LYS A 168 22.08 5.81 -13.60
N LYS A 169 21.46 6.72 -14.34
CA LYS A 169 20.29 7.47 -13.86
C LYS A 169 19.03 6.67 -14.07
N THR A 170 18.27 6.47 -13.00
CA THR A 170 16.95 5.84 -13.05
C THR A 170 15.89 6.73 -12.40
N ALA A 171 14.63 6.43 -12.60
CA ALA A 171 13.53 7.11 -11.91
C ALA A 171 12.45 6.09 -11.53
N ASN A 172 12.01 6.16 -10.28
CA ASN A 172 10.95 5.32 -9.71
C ASN A 172 10.32 6.02 -8.51
N THR A 173 9.17 5.58 -8.06
CA THR A 173 8.64 5.96 -6.74
C THR A 173 9.56 5.42 -5.65
N ILE A 174 9.97 6.28 -4.71
CA ILE A 174 11.15 6.03 -3.85
C ILE A 174 11.01 4.80 -2.95
N SER A 175 9.84 4.55 -2.36
CA SER A 175 9.64 3.39 -1.48
C SER A 175 9.29 2.09 -2.22
N SER A 176 9.37 2.10 -3.56
CA SER A 176 9.09 0.92 -4.37
C SER A 176 10.25 -0.10 -4.35
N THR A 177 9.92 -1.39 -4.55
CA THR A 177 10.92 -2.44 -4.76
C THR A 177 11.77 -2.19 -6.01
N TYR A 178 11.24 -1.47 -6.97
CA TYR A 178 11.95 -1.06 -8.20
C TYR A 178 13.06 -0.06 -7.91
N ALA A 179 12.78 0.98 -7.09
CA ALA A 179 13.80 1.93 -6.64
C ALA A 179 14.88 1.22 -5.82
N GLN A 180 14.48 0.39 -4.86
CA GLN A 180 15.39 -0.37 -4.01
C GLN A 180 16.31 -1.30 -4.82
N LEU A 181 15.76 -1.99 -5.83
CA LEU A 181 16.55 -2.85 -6.71
C LEU A 181 17.55 -2.03 -7.54
N ALA A 182 17.14 -0.88 -8.08
CA ALA A 182 18.05 0.00 -8.82
C ALA A 182 19.18 0.53 -7.92
N GLU A 183 18.87 0.98 -6.70
CA GLU A 183 19.85 1.44 -5.70
C GLU A 183 20.81 0.32 -5.29
N GLN A 184 20.31 -0.90 -5.10
CA GLN A 184 21.12 -2.07 -4.75
C GLN A 184 22.22 -2.33 -5.80
N TYR A 185 21.92 -2.07 -7.07
CA TYR A 185 22.89 -2.19 -8.17
C TYR A 185 23.64 -0.87 -8.48
N GLY A 186 23.51 0.12 -7.60
CA GLY A 186 24.30 1.36 -7.63
C GLY A 186 23.83 2.40 -8.65
N ALA A 187 22.55 2.38 -9.03
CA ALA A 187 21.95 3.43 -9.83
C ALA A 187 21.74 4.72 -9.02
N ASP A 188 21.74 5.86 -9.72
CA ASP A 188 21.34 7.16 -9.19
C ASP A 188 19.82 7.33 -9.42
N VAL A 189 19.02 7.05 -8.37
CA VAL A 189 17.56 7.01 -8.46
C VAL A 189 16.96 8.39 -8.23
N THR A 190 16.19 8.88 -9.19
CA THR A 190 15.36 10.08 -9.06
C THR A 190 13.95 9.68 -8.63
N GLY A 191 13.43 10.29 -7.56
CA GLY A 191 12.04 10.09 -7.13
C GLY A 191 11.06 10.73 -8.10
N VAL A 192 9.98 10.01 -8.39
CA VAL A 192 8.82 10.44 -9.17
C VAL A 192 7.54 9.99 -8.49
N ASP A 193 6.42 10.63 -8.81
CA ASP A 193 5.16 10.35 -8.15
C ASP A 193 4.39 9.19 -8.82
N ASP A 194 4.56 9.01 -10.15
CA ASP A 194 3.81 8.04 -10.93
C ASP A 194 4.59 7.46 -12.13
N LEU A 195 4.00 6.43 -12.76
CA LEU A 195 4.56 5.72 -13.92
C LEU A 195 4.74 6.66 -15.15
N ASN A 196 3.82 7.58 -15.40
CA ASN A 196 3.86 8.44 -16.58
C ASN A 196 5.08 9.34 -16.55
N GLN A 197 5.41 9.92 -15.38
CA GLN A 197 6.62 10.73 -15.18
C GLN A 197 7.87 9.91 -15.49
N THR A 198 7.91 8.64 -15.12
CA THR A 198 9.01 7.73 -15.39
C THR A 198 9.26 7.58 -16.88
N PHE A 199 8.23 7.29 -17.66
CA PHE A 199 8.34 7.14 -19.11
C PHE A 199 8.64 8.46 -19.82
N GLU A 200 8.14 9.60 -19.33
CA GLU A 200 8.50 10.92 -19.85
C GLU A 200 10.00 11.19 -19.69
N LEU A 201 10.57 10.88 -18.53
CA LEU A 201 12.00 11.04 -18.28
C LEU A 201 12.83 10.11 -19.15
N LEU A 202 12.41 8.85 -19.31
CA LEU A 202 13.09 7.86 -20.17
C LEU A 202 13.06 8.29 -21.64
N ASN A 203 11.89 8.63 -22.18
CA ASN A 203 11.72 9.05 -23.56
C ASN A 203 12.51 10.33 -23.90
N SER A 204 12.55 11.29 -22.95
CA SER A 204 13.34 12.51 -23.11
C SER A 204 14.86 12.31 -22.93
N GLY A 205 15.32 11.12 -22.54
CA GLY A 205 16.72 10.81 -22.29
C GLY A 205 17.31 11.48 -21.05
N ARG A 206 16.47 11.85 -20.09
CA ARG A 206 16.90 12.39 -18.79
C ARG A 206 17.36 11.32 -17.83
N ILE A 207 16.85 10.09 -18.01
CA ILE A 207 17.28 8.88 -17.33
C ILE A 207 17.73 7.82 -18.35
N ASP A 208 18.57 6.90 -17.91
CA ASP A 208 19.11 5.82 -18.73
C ASP A 208 18.19 4.60 -18.74
N ALA A 209 17.50 4.35 -17.61
CA ALA A 209 16.60 3.23 -17.42
C ALA A 209 15.53 3.55 -16.37
N THR A 210 14.48 2.74 -16.35
CA THR A 210 13.54 2.60 -15.24
C THR A 210 13.28 1.12 -14.98
N LEU A 211 12.84 0.78 -13.78
CA LEU A 211 12.44 -0.57 -13.42
C LEU A 211 10.93 -0.59 -13.17
N ASN A 212 10.25 -1.64 -13.62
CA ASN A 212 8.83 -1.83 -13.35
C ASN A 212 8.41 -3.29 -13.56
N ALA A 213 7.15 -3.60 -13.30
CA ALA A 213 6.55 -4.87 -13.64
C ALA A 213 6.69 -5.17 -15.15
N GLU A 214 7.05 -6.40 -15.50
CA GLU A 214 7.12 -6.84 -16.91
C GLU A 214 5.80 -6.57 -17.65
N VAL A 215 4.68 -6.87 -17.00
CA VAL A 215 3.34 -6.70 -17.57
C VAL A 215 3.00 -5.23 -17.83
N THR A 216 3.51 -4.31 -17.01
CA THR A 216 3.35 -2.85 -17.20
C THR A 216 4.09 -2.38 -18.45
N PHE A 217 5.26 -2.93 -18.76
CA PHE A 217 5.96 -2.63 -20.00
C PHE A 217 5.15 -3.06 -21.24
N TYR A 218 4.56 -4.25 -21.22
CA TYR A 218 3.76 -4.72 -22.36
C TYR A 218 2.48 -3.89 -22.54
N ASP A 219 1.83 -3.49 -21.47
CA ASP A 219 0.69 -2.60 -21.53
C ASP A 219 1.08 -1.23 -22.11
N TYR A 220 2.15 -0.62 -21.58
CA TYR A 220 2.66 0.65 -22.09
C TYR A 220 2.98 0.60 -23.58
N THR A 221 3.64 -0.45 -24.07
CA THR A 221 4.00 -0.57 -25.49
C THR A 221 2.80 -0.86 -26.39
N LYS A 222 1.77 -1.48 -25.88
CA LYS A 222 0.48 -1.68 -26.57
C LYS A 222 -0.26 -0.35 -26.77
N GLU A 223 -0.30 0.48 -25.74
CA GLU A 223 -0.93 1.81 -25.80
C GLU A 223 -0.06 2.84 -26.55
N HIS A 224 1.25 2.64 -26.59
CA HIS A 224 2.24 3.50 -27.24
C HIS A 224 3.09 2.74 -28.26
N PRO A 225 2.51 2.27 -29.39
CA PRO A 225 3.21 1.40 -30.34
C PRO A 225 4.44 2.06 -31.02
N ASP A 226 4.49 3.38 -31.03
CA ASP A 226 5.63 4.15 -31.57
C ASP A 226 6.71 4.45 -30.51
N ALA A 227 6.53 4.03 -29.26
CA ALA A 227 7.52 4.27 -28.20
C ALA A 227 8.80 3.48 -28.47
N ASN A 228 9.94 4.20 -28.50
CA ASN A 228 11.25 3.59 -28.69
C ASN A 228 11.81 3.10 -27.34
N VAL A 229 11.18 2.08 -26.77
CA VAL A 229 11.59 1.45 -25.50
C VAL A 229 11.70 -0.07 -25.62
N LYS A 230 12.49 -0.68 -24.76
CA LYS A 230 12.65 -2.14 -24.70
C LYS A 230 12.89 -2.60 -23.27
N ILE A 231 12.60 -3.86 -23.00
CA ILE A 231 13.15 -4.56 -21.84
C ILE A 231 14.60 -4.88 -22.14
N ALA A 232 15.53 -4.31 -21.39
CA ALA A 232 16.95 -4.60 -21.48
C ALA A 232 17.33 -5.81 -20.61
N VAL A 233 16.73 -5.92 -19.41
CA VAL A 233 16.95 -7.00 -18.47
C VAL A 233 15.61 -7.40 -17.85
N LEU A 234 15.44 -8.70 -17.62
CA LEU A 234 14.30 -9.24 -16.89
C LEU A 234 14.83 -10.12 -15.75
N THR A 235 14.29 -9.95 -14.53
CA THR A 235 14.66 -10.81 -13.40
C THR A 235 14.29 -12.27 -13.69
N GLN A 236 15.08 -13.22 -13.16
CA GLN A 236 14.81 -14.65 -13.36
C GLN A 236 13.61 -15.10 -12.53
N ASP A 237 13.60 -14.70 -11.28
CA ASP A 237 12.53 -15.05 -10.34
C ASP A 237 11.42 -14.00 -10.38
N ALA A 238 10.19 -14.47 -10.23
CA ALA A 238 9.04 -13.60 -10.06
C ALA A 238 8.90 -13.18 -8.59
N ASN A 239 8.50 -11.93 -8.38
CA ASN A 239 8.08 -11.44 -7.08
C ASN A 239 6.69 -11.99 -6.73
N GLU A 240 6.48 -12.29 -5.48
CA GLU A 240 5.18 -12.66 -4.93
C GLU A 240 4.39 -11.39 -4.60
N VAL A 241 3.25 -11.21 -5.26
CA VAL A 241 2.36 -10.05 -5.07
C VAL A 241 1.21 -10.45 -4.16
N ALA A 242 1.06 -9.75 -3.03
CA ALA A 242 0.09 -10.07 -1.99
C ALA A 242 -0.53 -8.81 -1.35
N ILE A 243 -1.53 -9.02 -0.51
CA ILE A 243 -2.25 -7.96 0.19
C ILE A 243 -1.64 -7.75 1.56
N PRO A 244 -0.99 -6.61 1.85
CA PRO A 244 -0.51 -6.27 3.18
C PRO A 244 -1.66 -5.87 4.10
N LEU A 245 -1.58 -6.34 5.35
CA LEU A 245 -2.46 -5.98 6.45
C LEU A 245 -1.61 -5.45 7.61
N ARG A 246 -2.18 -4.61 8.47
CA ARG A 246 -1.52 -4.26 9.73
C ARG A 246 -1.21 -5.53 10.52
N LYS A 247 -0.02 -5.58 11.11
CA LYS A 247 0.42 -6.72 11.90
C LYS A 247 -0.33 -6.78 13.22
N GLY A 248 -0.84 -7.97 13.57
CA GLY A 248 -1.46 -8.20 14.87
C GLY A 248 -2.70 -9.09 14.84
N ASP A 249 -3.14 -9.49 16.04
CA ASP A 249 -4.27 -10.41 16.20
C ASP A 249 -5.60 -9.84 15.68
N GLU A 250 -5.75 -8.50 15.66
CA GLU A 250 -6.96 -7.82 15.20
C GLU A 250 -7.26 -8.04 13.71
N THR A 251 -6.22 -8.32 12.89
CA THR A 251 -6.33 -8.51 11.45
C THR A 251 -6.25 -9.98 11.03
N ALA A 252 -5.96 -10.89 11.96
CA ALA A 252 -5.70 -12.30 11.66
C ALA A 252 -6.88 -12.97 10.94
N THR A 253 -8.11 -12.77 11.42
CA THR A 253 -9.32 -13.37 10.83
C THR A 253 -9.64 -12.75 9.47
N LEU A 254 -9.36 -11.47 9.26
CA LEU A 254 -9.50 -10.83 7.95
C LEU A 254 -8.50 -11.45 6.96
N ARG A 255 -7.24 -11.65 7.37
CA ARG A 255 -6.22 -12.28 6.54
C ARG A 255 -6.62 -13.71 6.15
N GLU A 256 -7.10 -14.53 7.08
CA GLU A 256 -7.58 -15.88 6.79
C GLU A 256 -8.76 -15.87 5.82
N ALA A 257 -9.69 -14.92 5.97
CA ALA A 257 -10.83 -14.79 5.07
C ALA A 257 -10.41 -14.33 3.66
N ILE A 258 -9.43 -13.43 3.56
CA ILE A 258 -8.82 -13.01 2.28
C ILE A 258 -8.10 -14.21 1.62
N ASN A 259 -7.30 -14.99 2.36
CA ASN A 259 -6.63 -16.18 1.84
C ASN A 259 -7.64 -17.18 1.29
N THR A 260 -8.71 -17.43 2.03
CA THR A 260 -9.81 -18.32 1.56
C THR A 260 -10.43 -17.80 0.25
N ALA A 261 -10.66 -16.47 0.16
CA ALA A 261 -11.18 -15.86 -1.06
C ALA A 261 -10.21 -16.02 -2.24
N ILE A 262 -8.91 -15.77 -2.04
CA ILE A 262 -7.87 -15.94 -3.06
C ILE A 262 -7.82 -17.39 -3.54
N ASP A 263 -7.85 -18.37 -2.63
CA ASP A 263 -7.84 -19.80 -2.98
C ASP A 263 -9.08 -20.19 -3.80
N GLU A 264 -10.26 -19.71 -3.43
CA GLU A 264 -11.50 -19.95 -4.19
C GLU A 264 -11.44 -19.31 -5.58
N LEU A 265 -10.95 -18.08 -5.70
CA LEU A 265 -10.80 -17.36 -6.97
C LEU A 265 -9.77 -18.06 -7.87
N ARG A 266 -8.68 -18.57 -7.30
CA ARG A 266 -7.68 -19.35 -8.03
C ARG A 266 -8.27 -20.69 -8.50
N ALA A 267 -8.92 -21.44 -7.60
CA ALA A 267 -9.53 -22.73 -7.93
C ALA A 267 -10.65 -22.64 -8.97
N SER A 268 -11.39 -21.54 -9.00
CA SER A 268 -12.43 -21.29 -10.01
C SER A 268 -11.88 -20.81 -11.36
N GLY A 269 -10.61 -20.41 -11.44
CA GLY A 269 -9.98 -19.83 -12.62
C GLY A 269 -10.21 -18.32 -12.77
N GLN A 270 -10.93 -17.65 -11.86
CA GLN A 270 -11.22 -16.22 -11.97
C GLN A 270 -9.96 -15.35 -11.92
N LEU A 271 -8.96 -15.69 -11.08
CA LEU A 271 -7.69 -14.95 -11.07
C LEU A 271 -6.95 -15.07 -12.40
N LYS A 272 -6.96 -16.25 -13.02
CA LYS A 272 -6.39 -16.48 -14.34
C LYS A 272 -7.12 -15.66 -15.40
N ASP A 273 -8.46 -15.71 -15.43
CA ASP A 273 -9.25 -14.96 -16.41
C ASP A 273 -8.99 -13.45 -16.30
N LEU A 274 -8.87 -12.90 -15.07
CA LEU A 274 -8.50 -11.52 -14.85
C LEU A 274 -7.08 -11.21 -15.31
N SER A 275 -6.14 -12.10 -15.01
CA SER A 275 -4.75 -11.95 -15.43
C SER A 275 -4.64 -11.91 -16.97
N GLU A 276 -5.29 -12.84 -17.68
CA GLU A 276 -5.33 -12.86 -19.13
C GLU A 276 -6.04 -11.61 -19.71
N LYS A 277 -7.09 -11.12 -19.04
CA LYS A 277 -7.82 -9.90 -19.45
C LYS A 277 -6.93 -8.65 -19.44
N TYR A 278 -6.20 -8.44 -18.33
CA TYR A 278 -5.43 -7.21 -18.12
C TYR A 278 -4.01 -7.29 -18.67
N PHE A 279 -3.37 -8.45 -18.57
CA PHE A 279 -1.95 -8.62 -18.91
C PHE A 279 -1.72 -9.42 -20.19
N GLY A 280 -2.76 -10.09 -20.71
CA GLY A 280 -2.61 -10.97 -21.88
C GLY A 280 -1.86 -12.27 -21.58
N THR A 281 -1.54 -12.53 -20.32
CA THR A 281 -0.82 -13.72 -19.85
C THR A 281 -1.28 -14.06 -18.44
N ASP A 282 -1.10 -15.32 -18.03
CA ASP A 282 -1.43 -15.77 -16.69
C ASP A 282 -0.24 -15.51 -15.74
N ILE A 283 -0.42 -14.59 -14.80
CA ILE A 283 0.51 -14.35 -13.69
C ILE A 283 -0.12 -14.71 -12.33
N SER A 284 -1.27 -15.40 -12.32
CA SER A 284 -1.96 -15.80 -11.08
C SER A 284 -1.34 -17.01 -10.40
N SER A 285 -0.43 -17.71 -11.09
CA SER A 285 0.35 -18.84 -10.58
C SER A 285 1.83 -18.70 -10.95
N ASN A 286 2.69 -19.41 -10.22
CA ASN A 286 4.14 -19.43 -10.44
C ASN A 286 4.57 -20.74 -11.11
N ASP A 287 3.67 -21.36 -11.92
CA ASP A 287 3.91 -22.64 -12.60
C ASP A 287 4.63 -22.47 -13.96
#